data_8ec68a00970d58da5bc8fdff394dc1aa
#
_entry.id   8ec68a00970d58da5bc8fdff394dc1aa
#
_cell.length_a   1.000
_cell.length_b   1.000
_cell.length_c   1.000
_cell.angle_alpha   90.00
_cell.angle_beta   90.00
_cell.angle_gamma   90.00
#
_symmetry.space_group_name_H-M   'P 1'
#
loop_
_entity.id
_entity.type
_entity.pdbx_description
1 polymer ?
#
loop_
_entity_poly.entity_id
_entity_poly.type
_entity_poly.pdbx_seq_one_letter_code
_entity_poly.pdbx_strand_id
1 'polypeptide(L)'
;MLLNTLLIAIALLSAAILLAKRVRDNAMWRATVTPLASIIGSGFLVVVPLLGHSVGGYAPVAMAAVVTLAYFIGSAIRFNILYMEPVLAAPHSSTTAIGRVNTISEIALGIAYFISVTFYLRLLSSFVLRGFQIDSDIVAQSITSVILLGIGIAGWFRGLAFLERLEEYSVSIKLAIIASLLFGWLMHDLSNLQSIHIAATLPSDLDWWYVVRLMAGVLIVVQGFETSRYLGDQYDGATRVTTMRRAQLLSGAIYIAFIIVTVPSLVLLGDDVSETAIIDLSRVVSVVLPPMLVIAAAMSQLSAAVADTVATGGLVTQVSGSRFQLPAKAGYLLVSLVGVILVWTTDIFEIIALASRAFALYYALQCLGATMVAWQQQKDARNPWHVAGFALLSALLFVAVVIAIPAD
;
A
#
# COMPACT_ATOMS: atom_id res chain seq x y z
N MET A 1 -19.24 -28.41 -1.39
CA MET A 1 -18.96 -28.44 -2.83
C MET A 1 -19.52 -27.23 -3.58
N LEU A 2 -20.83 -26.93 -3.43
CA LEU A 2 -21.44 -25.78 -4.15
C LEU A 2 -20.75 -24.45 -3.91
N LEU A 3 -20.44 -24.09 -2.64
CA LEU A 3 -19.74 -22.85 -2.31
C LEU A 3 -18.37 -22.76 -3.01
N ASN A 4 -17.58 -23.83 -2.99
CA ASN A 4 -16.25 -23.84 -3.64
C ASN A 4 -16.34 -23.57 -5.14
N THR A 5 -17.29 -24.23 -5.82
CA THR A 5 -17.53 -24.01 -7.26
C THR A 5 -17.98 -22.58 -7.54
N LEU A 6 -18.85 -22.03 -6.67
CA LEU A 6 -19.33 -20.65 -6.81
C LEU A 6 -18.21 -19.63 -6.62
N LEU A 7 -17.32 -19.83 -5.64
CA LEU A 7 -16.17 -18.95 -5.40
C LEU A 7 -15.21 -18.92 -6.60
N ILE A 8 -14.90 -20.09 -7.17
CA ILE A 8 -14.08 -20.18 -8.37
C ILE A 8 -14.78 -19.49 -9.55
N ALA A 9 -16.09 -19.72 -9.72
CA ALA A 9 -16.87 -19.10 -10.80
C ALA A 9 -16.88 -17.57 -10.67
N ILE A 10 -17.06 -17.02 -9.45
CA ILE A 10 -17.01 -15.58 -9.20
C ILE A 10 -15.63 -15.00 -9.55
N ALA A 11 -14.55 -15.66 -9.11
CA ALA A 11 -13.20 -15.22 -9.43
C ALA A 11 -12.95 -15.23 -10.94
N LEU A 12 -13.31 -16.30 -11.65
CA LEU A 12 -13.14 -16.42 -13.09
C LEU A 12 -13.98 -15.39 -13.87
N LEU A 13 -15.25 -15.22 -13.47
CA LEU A 13 -16.14 -14.23 -14.09
C LEU A 13 -15.64 -12.80 -13.87
N SER A 14 -15.25 -12.47 -12.65
CA SER A 14 -14.69 -11.16 -12.31
C SER A 14 -13.38 -10.91 -13.08
N ALA A 15 -12.49 -11.89 -13.16
CA ALA A 15 -11.28 -11.81 -13.95
C ALA A 15 -11.60 -11.62 -15.45
N ALA A 16 -12.54 -12.36 -16.01
CA ALA A 16 -12.96 -12.23 -17.39
C ALA A 16 -13.52 -10.84 -17.71
N ILE A 17 -14.30 -10.25 -16.79
CA ILE A 17 -14.83 -8.88 -16.92
C ILE A 17 -13.69 -7.85 -16.89
N LEU A 18 -12.79 -7.95 -15.91
CA LEU A 18 -11.70 -6.98 -15.72
C LEU A 18 -10.65 -7.07 -16.84
N LEU A 19 -10.40 -8.27 -17.35
CA LEU A 19 -9.48 -8.51 -18.47
C LEU A 19 -10.12 -8.29 -19.85
N ALA A 20 -11.45 -8.11 -19.91
CA ALA A 20 -12.13 -7.84 -21.16
C ALA A 20 -11.56 -6.60 -21.85
N LYS A 21 -11.31 -6.68 -23.16
CA LYS A 21 -10.68 -5.62 -23.96
C LYS A 21 -11.35 -4.26 -23.75
N ARG A 22 -12.68 -4.23 -23.64
CA ARG A 22 -13.46 -3.01 -23.42
C ARG A 22 -13.12 -2.29 -22.08
N VAL A 23 -12.85 -3.05 -21.03
CA VAL A 23 -12.46 -2.52 -19.71
C VAL A 23 -10.98 -2.16 -19.72
N ARG A 24 -10.14 -3.07 -20.17
CA ARG A 24 -8.69 -2.93 -20.18
C ARG A 24 -8.21 -1.74 -21.04
N ASP A 25 -8.82 -1.53 -22.20
CA ASP A 25 -8.44 -0.45 -23.12
C ASP A 25 -9.06 0.91 -22.75
N ASN A 26 -9.87 0.98 -21.66
CA ASN A 26 -10.43 2.23 -21.17
C ASN A 26 -9.36 3.09 -20.48
N ALA A 27 -9.05 4.26 -21.01
CA ALA A 27 -8.00 5.13 -20.50
C ALA A 27 -8.20 5.53 -19.03
N MET A 28 -9.45 5.80 -18.63
CA MET A 28 -9.76 6.15 -17.23
C MET A 28 -9.57 4.97 -16.29
N TRP A 29 -9.88 3.73 -16.74
CA TRP A 29 -9.63 2.52 -15.97
C TRP A 29 -8.13 2.28 -15.83
N ARG A 30 -7.37 2.34 -16.91
CA ARG A 30 -5.91 2.16 -16.89
C ARG A 30 -5.24 3.16 -15.94
N ALA A 31 -5.61 4.45 -16.01
CA ALA A 31 -5.09 5.46 -15.11
C ALA A 31 -5.53 5.26 -13.63
N THR A 32 -6.66 4.54 -13.39
CA THR A 32 -7.12 4.19 -12.03
C THR A 32 -6.41 2.94 -11.50
N VAL A 33 -6.09 1.99 -12.39
CA VAL A 33 -5.53 0.68 -12.03
C VAL A 33 -4.17 0.82 -11.35
N THR A 34 -3.28 1.68 -11.83
CA THR A 34 -1.93 1.85 -11.25
C THR A 34 -1.97 2.27 -9.78
N PRO A 35 -2.61 3.39 -9.38
CA PRO A 35 -2.72 3.73 -7.97
C PRO A 35 -3.54 2.71 -7.17
N LEU A 36 -4.58 2.11 -7.74
CA LEU A 36 -5.36 1.07 -7.10
C LEU A 36 -4.53 -0.20 -6.85
N ALA A 37 -3.68 -0.57 -7.79
CA ALA A 37 -2.74 -1.68 -7.68
C ALA A 37 -1.81 -1.52 -6.49
N SER A 38 -1.25 -0.34 -6.36
CA SER A 38 -0.32 -0.01 -5.29
C SER A 38 -1.03 0.01 -3.93
N ILE A 39 -2.18 0.67 -3.81
CA ILE A 39 -2.94 0.73 -2.55
C ILE A 39 -3.35 -0.68 -2.08
N ILE A 40 -3.98 -1.49 -2.93
CA ILE A 40 -4.44 -2.85 -2.56
C ILE A 40 -3.25 -3.84 -2.53
N GLY A 41 -2.07 -3.42 -3.00
CA GLY A 41 -0.88 -4.28 -3.07
C GLY A 41 -0.25 -4.56 -1.72
N SER A 42 -0.05 -3.49 -0.98
CA SER A 42 0.92 -3.47 0.11
C SER A 42 0.48 -4.17 1.39
N GLY A 43 -0.73 -3.97 1.83
CA GLY A 43 -1.10 -4.39 3.18
C GLY A 43 -2.49 -4.99 3.31
N PHE A 44 -3.22 -5.16 2.19
CA PHE A 44 -4.62 -5.60 2.22
C PHE A 44 -4.84 -6.89 3.03
N LEU A 45 -3.95 -7.87 2.89
CA LEU A 45 -4.10 -9.17 3.55
C LEU A 45 -3.61 -9.17 5.00
N VAL A 46 -2.70 -8.26 5.34
CA VAL A 46 -2.12 -8.15 6.70
C VAL A 46 -3.00 -7.33 7.63
N VAL A 47 -3.83 -6.44 7.09
CA VAL A 47 -4.62 -5.50 7.90
C VAL A 47 -5.61 -6.20 8.83
N VAL A 48 -6.17 -7.35 8.42
CA VAL A 48 -7.16 -8.10 9.22
C VAL A 48 -6.54 -8.66 10.50
N PRO A 49 -5.47 -9.49 10.45
CA PRO A 49 -4.85 -9.98 11.67
C PRO A 49 -4.31 -8.84 12.53
N LEU A 50 -3.71 -7.83 11.93
CA LEU A 50 -3.10 -6.70 12.61
C LEU A 50 -4.11 -5.85 13.38
N LEU A 51 -5.21 -5.42 12.75
CA LEU A 51 -6.25 -4.66 13.43
C LEU A 51 -7.10 -5.56 14.34
N GLY A 52 -7.34 -6.81 13.93
CA GLY A 52 -8.09 -7.77 14.72
C GLY A 52 -7.48 -8.02 16.09
N HIS A 53 -6.17 -8.20 16.15
CA HIS A 53 -5.44 -8.35 17.40
C HIS A 53 -5.43 -7.08 18.24
N SER A 54 -5.14 -5.93 17.59
CA SER A 54 -4.91 -4.67 18.30
C SER A 54 -6.17 -4.03 18.86
N VAL A 55 -7.30 -4.10 18.13
CA VAL A 55 -8.55 -3.38 18.49
C VAL A 55 -9.80 -4.26 18.42
N GLY A 56 -9.66 -5.55 18.13
CA GLY A 56 -10.76 -6.52 18.11
C GLY A 56 -11.93 -6.08 17.25
N GLY A 57 -13.14 -6.10 17.79
CA GLY A 57 -14.38 -5.73 17.09
C GLY A 57 -14.43 -4.27 16.61
N TYR A 58 -13.53 -3.40 17.05
CA TYR A 58 -13.42 -2.01 16.57
C TYR A 58 -12.55 -1.88 15.31
N ALA A 59 -12.00 -2.96 14.80
CA ALA A 59 -11.18 -2.96 13.57
C ALA A 59 -11.85 -2.21 12.38
N PRO A 60 -13.18 -2.32 12.11
CA PRO A 60 -13.83 -1.54 11.06
C PRO A 60 -13.73 -0.01 11.27
N VAL A 61 -13.87 0.43 12.52
CA VAL A 61 -13.78 1.86 12.87
C VAL A 61 -12.34 2.36 12.71
N ALA A 62 -11.37 1.58 13.19
CA ALA A 62 -9.95 1.87 13.02
C ALA A 62 -9.58 1.94 11.53
N MET A 63 -10.03 0.97 10.73
CA MET A 63 -9.78 1.00 9.27
C MET A 63 -10.43 2.20 8.58
N ALA A 64 -11.65 2.54 8.95
CA ALA A 64 -12.33 3.73 8.43
C ALA A 64 -11.57 5.02 8.77
N ALA A 65 -11.00 5.12 9.96
CA ALA A 65 -10.15 6.25 10.35
C ALA A 65 -8.87 6.32 9.50
N VAL A 66 -8.16 5.20 9.32
CA VAL A 66 -6.95 5.13 8.47
C VAL A 66 -7.24 5.47 7.02
N VAL A 67 -8.30 4.92 6.43
CA VAL A 67 -8.74 5.23 5.05
C VAL A 67 -9.12 6.71 4.91
N THR A 68 -9.80 7.27 5.89
CA THR A 68 -10.19 8.69 5.89
C THR A 68 -8.95 9.58 5.95
N LEU A 69 -7.99 9.28 6.81
CA LEU A 69 -6.71 10.00 6.88
C LEU A 69 -5.97 9.92 5.52
N ALA A 70 -5.87 8.73 4.95
CA ALA A 70 -5.25 8.53 3.63
C ALA A 70 -5.96 9.34 2.53
N TYR A 71 -7.29 9.44 2.56
CA TYR A 71 -8.05 10.26 1.62
C TYR A 71 -7.72 11.75 1.73
N PHE A 72 -7.56 12.26 2.97
CA PHE A 72 -7.15 13.65 3.20
C PHE A 72 -5.71 13.90 2.79
N ILE A 73 -4.77 12.99 3.09
CA ILE A 73 -3.39 13.05 2.58
C ILE A 73 -3.41 13.08 1.04
N GLY A 74 -4.19 12.20 0.42
CA GLY A 74 -4.38 12.19 -1.02
C GLY A 74 -4.96 13.50 -1.57
N SER A 75 -5.74 14.25 -0.79
CA SER A 75 -6.23 15.58 -1.21
C SER A 75 -5.08 16.58 -1.36
N ALA A 76 -4.07 16.53 -0.49
CA ALA A 76 -2.89 17.37 -0.61
C ALA A 76 -2.06 16.98 -1.86
N ILE A 77 -1.92 15.67 -2.13
CA ILE A 77 -1.20 15.22 -3.34
C ILE A 77 -1.96 15.61 -4.62
N ARG A 78 -3.30 15.47 -4.64
CA ARG A 78 -4.13 15.96 -5.76
C ARG A 78 -3.98 17.47 -5.96
N PHE A 79 -3.90 18.23 -4.88
CA PHE A 79 -3.61 19.66 -4.94
C PHE A 79 -2.22 19.91 -5.52
N ASN A 80 -1.20 19.16 -5.11
CA ASN A 80 0.15 19.27 -5.63
C ASN A 80 0.24 18.95 -7.14
N ILE A 81 -0.49 17.96 -7.63
CA ILE A 81 -0.55 17.65 -9.07
C ILE A 81 -1.06 18.86 -9.87
N LEU A 82 -2.05 19.57 -9.37
CA LEU A 82 -2.68 20.69 -10.10
C LEU A 82 -1.92 22.00 -9.94
N TYR A 83 -1.35 22.26 -8.77
CA TYR A 83 -0.86 23.59 -8.43
C TYR A 83 0.63 23.65 -8.10
N MET A 84 1.22 22.58 -7.54
CA MET A 84 2.65 22.57 -7.21
C MET A 84 3.51 22.14 -8.40
N GLU A 85 3.08 21.14 -9.18
CA GLU A 85 3.84 20.70 -10.37
C GLU A 85 4.10 21.83 -11.38
N PRO A 86 3.13 22.69 -11.71
CA PRO A 86 3.39 23.85 -12.57
C PRO A 86 4.45 24.83 -11.99
N VAL A 87 4.45 25.01 -10.66
CA VAL A 87 5.45 25.84 -9.98
C VAL A 87 6.84 25.21 -10.06
N LEU A 88 6.92 23.89 -9.93
CA LEU A 88 8.18 23.14 -10.03
C LEU A 88 8.72 23.07 -11.46
N ALA A 89 7.88 23.18 -12.47
CA ALA A 89 8.28 23.23 -13.87
C ALA A 89 8.91 24.56 -14.27
N ALA A 90 8.80 25.62 -13.45
CA ALA A 90 9.38 26.92 -13.73
C ALA A 90 10.92 26.90 -13.62
N PRO A 91 11.65 27.70 -14.42
CA PRO A 91 13.09 27.83 -14.34
C PRO A 91 13.55 28.22 -12.92
N HIS A 92 14.64 27.61 -12.43
CA HIS A 92 15.22 27.86 -11.09
C HIS A 92 14.31 27.48 -9.90
N SER A 93 13.24 26.73 -10.14
CA SER A 93 12.32 26.26 -9.08
C SER A 93 13.04 25.46 -7.98
N SER A 94 14.07 24.69 -8.31
CA SER A 94 14.86 23.89 -7.38
C SER A 94 15.54 24.71 -6.26
N THR A 95 15.80 26.00 -6.48
CA THR A 95 16.40 26.90 -5.48
C THR A 95 15.38 27.52 -4.55
N THR A 96 14.09 27.45 -4.89
CA THR A 96 12.99 27.97 -4.06
C THR A 96 12.75 27.07 -2.84
N ALA A 97 12.09 27.63 -1.81
CA ALA A 97 11.71 26.84 -0.63
C ALA A 97 10.79 25.65 -0.99
N ILE A 98 9.84 25.84 -1.92
CA ILE A 98 8.95 24.79 -2.42
C ILE A 98 9.75 23.71 -3.13
N GLY A 99 10.69 24.09 -4.00
CA GLY A 99 11.55 23.14 -4.70
C GLY A 99 12.42 22.31 -3.74
N ARG A 100 12.99 22.94 -2.71
CA ARG A 100 13.77 22.22 -1.68
C ARG A 100 12.93 21.22 -0.90
N VAL A 101 11.73 21.64 -0.45
CA VAL A 101 10.80 20.72 0.22
C VAL A 101 10.42 19.55 -0.69
N ASN A 102 10.16 19.81 -1.97
CA ASN A 102 9.88 18.75 -2.94
C ASN A 102 11.07 17.78 -3.09
N THR A 103 12.30 18.27 -3.25
CA THR A 103 13.49 17.42 -3.37
C THR A 103 13.69 16.55 -2.11
N ILE A 104 13.50 17.13 -0.91
CA ILE A 104 13.60 16.37 0.34
C ILE A 104 12.49 15.30 0.39
N SER A 105 11.27 15.63 -0.07
CA SER A 105 10.17 14.65 -0.10
C SER A 105 10.45 13.49 -1.06
N GLU A 106 11.08 13.76 -2.21
CA GLU A 106 11.48 12.72 -3.17
C GLU A 106 12.58 11.80 -2.60
N ILE A 107 13.52 12.36 -1.85
CA ILE A 107 14.51 11.56 -1.12
C ILE A 107 13.82 10.68 -0.06
N ALA A 108 12.89 11.25 0.71
CA ALA A 108 12.12 10.49 1.70
C ALA A 108 11.30 9.35 1.06
N LEU A 109 10.71 9.61 -0.12
CA LEU A 109 10.02 8.58 -0.88
C LEU A 109 10.97 7.49 -1.38
N GLY A 110 12.16 7.84 -1.86
CA GLY A 110 13.16 6.86 -2.25
C GLY A 110 13.56 5.93 -1.10
N ILE A 111 13.74 6.48 0.10
CA ILE A 111 13.99 5.69 1.32
C ILE A 111 12.79 4.80 1.65
N ALA A 112 11.56 5.34 1.55
CA ALA A 112 10.35 4.56 1.77
C ALA A 112 10.26 3.37 0.80
N TYR A 113 10.61 3.56 -0.46
CA TYR A 113 10.61 2.49 -1.45
C TYR A 113 11.68 1.41 -1.19
N PHE A 114 12.84 1.75 -0.65
CA PHE A 114 13.81 0.72 -0.23
C PHE A 114 13.21 -0.22 0.82
N ILE A 115 12.48 0.35 1.78
CA ILE A 115 11.89 -0.41 2.87
C ILE A 115 10.65 -1.16 2.39
N SER A 116 9.79 -0.54 1.58
CA SER A 116 8.55 -1.17 1.08
C SER A 116 8.82 -2.36 0.16
N VAL A 117 9.83 -2.30 -0.70
CA VAL A 117 10.23 -3.45 -1.53
C VAL A 117 10.63 -4.64 -0.65
N THR A 118 11.36 -4.38 0.42
CA THR A 118 11.73 -5.42 1.39
C THR A 118 10.49 -6.03 2.05
N PHE A 119 9.56 -5.20 2.51
CA PHE A 119 8.29 -5.61 3.08
C PHE A 119 7.49 -6.49 2.10
N TYR A 120 7.31 -6.04 0.87
CA TYR A 120 6.54 -6.80 -0.13
C TYR A 120 7.12 -8.18 -0.39
N LEU A 121 8.43 -8.27 -0.56
CA LEU A 121 9.06 -9.54 -0.87
C LEU A 121 9.15 -10.46 0.35
N ARG A 122 9.29 -9.91 1.56
CA ARG A 122 9.20 -10.66 2.80
C ARG A 122 7.81 -11.27 2.97
N LEU A 123 6.79 -10.43 2.75
CA LEU A 123 5.39 -10.86 2.83
C LEU A 123 5.05 -11.90 1.75
N LEU A 124 5.55 -11.73 0.52
CA LEU A 124 5.41 -12.72 -0.55
C LEU A 124 5.95 -14.09 -0.09
N SER A 125 7.17 -14.10 0.45
CA SER A 125 7.82 -15.33 0.91
C SER A 125 7.03 -16.00 2.02
N SER A 126 6.56 -15.24 3.03
CA SER A 126 5.75 -15.76 4.14
C SER A 126 4.42 -16.35 3.63
N PHE A 127 3.71 -15.66 2.73
CA PHE A 127 2.45 -16.16 2.16
C PHE A 127 2.64 -17.45 1.35
N VAL A 128 3.70 -17.52 0.54
CA VAL A 128 4.00 -18.73 -0.24
C VAL A 128 4.32 -19.90 0.68
N LEU A 129 5.18 -19.70 1.66
CA LEU A 129 5.56 -20.75 2.63
C LEU A 129 4.36 -21.23 3.43
N ARG A 130 3.53 -20.30 3.93
CA ARG A 130 2.29 -20.65 4.65
C ARG A 130 1.33 -21.45 3.78
N GLY A 131 1.27 -21.16 2.48
CA GLY A 131 0.49 -21.96 1.51
C GLY A 131 0.93 -23.43 1.45
N PHE A 132 2.21 -23.71 1.65
CA PHE A 132 2.79 -25.05 1.75
C PHE A 132 2.86 -25.58 3.19
N GLN A 133 2.28 -24.86 4.17
CA GLN A 133 2.31 -25.22 5.59
C GLN A 133 3.75 -25.27 6.18
N ILE A 134 4.64 -24.46 5.62
CA ILE A 134 6.00 -24.28 6.13
C ILE A 134 6.01 -23.01 6.96
N ASP A 135 6.41 -23.15 8.22
CA ASP A 135 6.58 -22.06 9.17
C ASP A 135 8.06 -21.95 9.55
N SER A 136 8.78 -21.10 8.83
CA SER A 136 10.22 -20.91 9.06
C SER A 136 10.67 -19.54 8.57
N ASP A 137 11.02 -18.70 9.52
CA ASP A 137 11.54 -17.35 9.25
C ASP A 137 12.83 -17.37 8.44
N ILE A 138 13.74 -18.28 8.76
CA ILE A 138 15.02 -18.41 8.05
C ILE A 138 14.80 -18.75 6.57
N VAL A 139 13.83 -19.62 6.26
CA VAL A 139 13.51 -19.97 4.87
C VAL A 139 12.86 -18.77 4.17
N ALA A 140 11.94 -18.06 4.84
CA ALA A 140 11.33 -16.87 4.30
C ALA A 140 12.36 -15.76 4.03
N GLN A 141 13.29 -15.50 4.95
CA GLN A 141 14.39 -14.54 4.79
C GLN A 141 15.30 -14.93 3.62
N SER A 142 15.62 -16.21 3.50
CA SER A 142 16.47 -16.73 2.41
C SER A 142 15.79 -16.56 1.04
N ILE A 143 14.51 -16.93 0.91
CA ILE A 143 13.75 -16.76 -0.33
C ILE A 143 13.65 -15.28 -0.69
N THR A 144 13.34 -14.42 0.29
CA THR A 144 13.27 -12.97 0.09
C THR A 144 14.60 -12.41 -0.43
N SER A 145 15.71 -12.83 0.17
CA SER A 145 17.05 -12.40 -0.24
C SER A 145 17.37 -12.83 -1.67
N VAL A 146 17.03 -14.06 -2.05
CA VAL A 146 17.22 -14.58 -3.42
C VAL A 146 16.40 -13.76 -4.42
N ILE A 147 15.14 -13.45 -4.11
CA ILE A 147 14.27 -12.64 -5.01
C ILE A 147 14.80 -11.21 -5.10
N LEU A 148 15.20 -10.57 -3.99
CA LEU A 148 15.80 -9.23 -3.97
C LEU A 148 17.02 -9.15 -4.87
N LEU A 149 17.98 -10.08 -4.67
CA LEU A 149 19.18 -10.13 -5.48
C LEU A 149 18.87 -10.43 -6.94
N GLY A 150 17.91 -11.32 -7.20
CA GLY A 150 17.42 -11.62 -8.56
C GLY A 150 16.87 -10.38 -9.27
N ILE A 151 16.04 -9.58 -8.60
CA ILE A 151 15.49 -8.31 -9.14
C ILE A 151 16.63 -7.31 -9.39
N GLY A 152 17.55 -7.14 -8.44
CA GLY A 152 18.68 -6.22 -8.60
C GLY A 152 19.61 -6.60 -9.76
N ILE A 153 19.96 -7.87 -9.87
CA ILE A 153 20.80 -8.38 -10.95
C ILE A 153 20.09 -8.29 -12.31
N ALA A 154 18.83 -8.73 -12.39
CA ALA A 154 18.05 -8.62 -13.62
C ALA A 154 17.86 -7.16 -14.04
N GLY A 155 17.56 -6.27 -13.09
CA GLY A 155 17.44 -4.84 -13.32
C GLY A 155 18.73 -4.21 -13.82
N TRP A 156 19.87 -4.62 -13.27
CA TRP A 156 21.18 -4.13 -13.70
C TRP A 156 21.52 -4.51 -15.16
N PHE A 157 21.28 -5.77 -15.53
CA PHE A 157 21.67 -6.27 -16.86
C PHE A 157 20.63 -6.03 -17.94
N ARG A 158 19.34 -6.23 -17.64
CA ARG A 158 18.25 -6.23 -18.64
C ARG A 158 17.23 -5.11 -18.47
N GLY A 159 17.25 -4.40 -17.33
CA GLY A 159 16.15 -3.53 -16.93
C GLY A 159 14.93 -4.33 -16.45
N LEU A 160 13.89 -3.63 -15.99
CA LEU A 160 12.69 -4.24 -15.39
C LEU A 160 11.42 -4.08 -16.23
N ALA A 161 11.53 -3.48 -17.43
CA ALA A 161 10.37 -3.16 -18.29
C ALA A 161 9.47 -4.36 -18.66
N PHE A 162 10.02 -5.58 -18.67
CA PHE A 162 9.21 -6.77 -18.92
C PHE A 162 8.31 -7.13 -17.72
N LEU A 163 8.76 -6.84 -16.51
CA LEU A 163 8.00 -7.09 -15.27
C LEU A 163 6.88 -6.07 -15.08
N GLU A 164 7.03 -4.83 -15.56
CA GLU A 164 5.99 -3.81 -15.53
C GLU A 164 4.71 -4.24 -16.26
N ARG A 165 4.85 -5.02 -17.34
CA ARG A 165 3.68 -5.54 -18.07
C ARG A 165 2.85 -6.54 -17.26
N LEU A 166 3.43 -7.16 -16.23
CA LEU A 166 2.71 -8.09 -15.35
C LEU A 166 1.76 -7.35 -14.40
N GLU A 167 1.98 -6.07 -14.15
CA GLU A 167 1.19 -5.27 -13.19
C GLU A 167 -0.28 -5.21 -13.59
N GLU A 168 -0.59 -4.93 -14.86
CA GLU A 168 -1.96 -4.81 -15.37
C GLU A 168 -2.78 -6.11 -15.18
N TYR A 169 -2.15 -7.27 -15.45
CA TYR A 169 -2.79 -8.57 -15.24
C TYR A 169 -2.91 -8.91 -13.76
N SER A 170 -1.88 -8.62 -12.98
CA SER A 170 -1.85 -8.86 -11.53
C SER A 170 -3.00 -8.17 -10.81
N VAL A 171 -3.27 -6.90 -11.16
CA VAL A 171 -4.37 -6.14 -10.55
C VAL A 171 -5.72 -6.76 -10.83
N SER A 172 -5.97 -7.13 -12.09
CA SER A 172 -7.25 -7.73 -12.48
C SER A 172 -7.48 -9.06 -11.77
N ILE A 173 -6.45 -9.91 -11.67
CA ILE A 173 -6.55 -11.20 -11.01
C ILE A 173 -6.75 -11.02 -9.50
N LYS A 174 -5.98 -10.13 -8.83
CA LYS A 174 -6.15 -9.90 -7.39
C LYS A 174 -7.52 -9.34 -7.05
N LEU A 175 -8.04 -8.38 -7.83
CA LEU A 175 -9.39 -7.84 -7.61
C LEU A 175 -10.46 -8.92 -7.78
N ALA A 176 -10.30 -9.82 -8.74
CA ALA A 176 -11.19 -10.95 -8.96
C ALA A 176 -11.17 -11.93 -7.77
N ILE A 177 -10.00 -12.21 -7.23
CA ILE A 177 -9.84 -13.04 -6.03
C ILE A 177 -10.45 -12.34 -4.80
N ILE A 178 -10.22 -11.03 -4.64
CA ILE A 178 -10.82 -10.24 -3.55
C ILE A 178 -12.35 -10.27 -3.62
N ALA A 179 -12.94 -10.15 -4.81
CA ALA A 179 -14.39 -10.26 -4.97
C ALA A 179 -14.91 -11.63 -4.53
N SER A 180 -14.23 -12.71 -4.90
CA SER A 180 -14.56 -14.07 -4.46
C SER A 180 -14.41 -14.22 -2.94
N LEU A 181 -13.37 -13.65 -2.37
CA LEU A 181 -13.06 -13.67 -0.94
C LEU A 181 -14.13 -12.94 -0.13
N LEU A 182 -14.49 -11.73 -0.52
CA LEU A 182 -15.57 -10.96 0.13
C LEU A 182 -16.90 -11.70 0.06
N PHE A 183 -17.22 -12.28 -1.08
CA PHE A 183 -18.44 -13.09 -1.25
C PHE A 183 -18.41 -14.34 -0.36
N GLY A 184 -17.27 -15.03 -0.29
CA GLY A 184 -17.10 -16.23 0.53
C GLY A 184 -17.35 -15.96 2.02
N TRP A 185 -16.72 -14.91 2.57
CA TRP A 185 -16.94 -14.50 3.95
C TRP A 185 -18.37 -14.06 4.20
N LEU A 186 -18.94 -13.25 3.30
CA LEU A 186 -20.34 -12.82 3.43
C LEU A 186 -21.29 -14.01 3.49
N MET A 187 -21.11 -15.03 2.64
CA MET A 187 -21.94 -16.24 2.65
C MET A 187 -21.72 -17.08 3.92
N HIS A 188 -20.47 -17.15 4.39
CA HIS A 188 -20.15 -17.83 5.64
C HIS A 188 -20.86 -17.16 6.82
N ASP A 189 -20.79 -15.85 6.94
CA ASP A 189 -21.43 -15.09 8.01
C ASP A 189 -22.94 -15.20 7.95
N LEU A 190 -23.54 -15.07 6.76
CA LEU A 190 -24.99 -15.21 6.58
C LEU A 190 -25.49 -16.61 6.96
N SER A 191 -24.68 -17.66 6.71
CA SER A 191 -25.04 -19.03 7.10
C SER A 191 -24.88 -19.31 8.59
N ASN A 192 -24.10 -18.49 9.30
CA ASN A 192 -23.76 -18.66 10.71
C ASN A 192 -24.28 -17.51 11.60
N LEU A 193 -25.28 -16.75 11.14
CA LEU A 193 -25.79 -15.54 11.84
C LEU A 193 -26.15 -15.80 13.32
N GLN A 194 -26.63 -16.99 13.67
CA GLN A 194 -26.99 -17.34 15.05
C GLN A 194 -25.79 -17.61 15.96
N SER A 195 -24.62 -17.86 15.37
CA SER A 195 -23.36 -18.18 16.06
C SER A 195 -22.38 -17.01 16.07
N ILE A 196 -22.73 -15.90 15.40
CA ILE A 196 -21.87 -14.71 15.36
C ILE A 196 -21.93 -14.02 16.73
N HIS A 197 -20.95 -14.30 17.56
CA HIS A 197 -20.64 -13.47 18.70
C HIS A 197 -19.59 -12.44 18.26
N ILE A 198 -20.05 -11.27 17.84
CA ILE A 198 -19.12 -10.13 17.71
C ILE A 198 -18.65 -9.86 19.14
N ALA A 199 -17.44 -10.30 19.45
CA ALA A 199 -16.76 -9.90 20.66
C ALA A 199 -16.46 -8.39 20.53
N ALA A 200 -17.50 -7.58 20.75
CA ALA A 200 -17.40 -6.10 20.79
C ALA A 200 -16.71 -5.63 22.08
N THR A 201 -16.02 -6.54 22.76
CA THR A 201 -15.22 -6.17 23.90
C THR A 201 -13.92 -5.59 23.40
N LEU A 202 -13.78 -4.27 23.59
CA LEU A 202 -12.44 -3.70 23.70
C LEU A 202 -11.68 -4.58 24.70
N PRO A 203 -10.40 -4.90 24.44
CA PRO A 203 -9.55 -5.40 25.53
C PRO A 203 -9.75 -4.50 26.73
N SER A 204 -10.01 -5.08 27.91
CA SER A 204 -10.38 -4.34 29.12
C SER A 204 -9.38 -3.25 29.50
N ASP A 205 -8.14 -3.36 29.00
CA ASP A 205 -6.99 -2.52 29.30
C ASP A 205 -6.45 -1.79 28.06
N LEU A 206 -7.33 -1.42 27.10
CA LEU A 206 -6.92 -0.75 25.87
C LEU A 206 -6.27 0.61 26.17
N ASP A 207 -4.97 0.69 26.02
CA ASP A 207 -4.25 1.96 26.00
C ASP A 207 -4.49 2.69 24.67
N TRP A 208 -5.31 3.73 24.68
CA TRP A 208 -5.60 4.55 23.51
C TRP A 208 -4.35 5.17 22.91
N TRP A 209 -3.33 5.47 23.71
CA TRP A 209 -2.08 5.99 23.21
C TRP A 209 -1.30 4.93 22.43
N TYR A 210 -1.31 3.70 22.92
CA TYR A 210 -0.76 2.57 22.19
C TYR A 210 -1.45 2.39 20.81
N VAL A 211 -2.79 2.42 20.79
CA VAL A 211 -3.57 2.30 19.52
C VAL A 211 -3.21 3.41 18.53
N VAL A 212 -3.10 4.66 18.98
CA VAL A 212 -2.71 5.79 18.10
C VAL A 212 -1.32 5.57 17.50
N ARG A 213 -0.37 5.12 18.30
CA ARG A 213 1.00 4.82 17.84
C ARG A 213 1.03 3.67 16.85
N LEU A 214 0.25 2.63 17.11
CA LEU A 214 0.10 1.49 16.22
C LEU A 214 -0.56 1.91 14.89
N MET A 215 -1.64 2.70 14.94
CA MET A 215 -2.29 3.22 13.71
C MET A 215 -1.33 4.05 12.86
N ALA A 216 -0.44 4.81 13.48
CA ALA A 216 0.64 5.49 12.77
C ALA A 216 1.64 4.49 12.15
N GLY A 217 1.91 3.37 12.84
CA GLY A 217 2.80 2.30 12.39
C GLY A 217 2.26 1.46 11.23
N VAL A 218 0.95 1.51 10.96
CA VAL A 218 0.32 0.75 9.86
C VAL A 218 -0.10 1.63 8.68
N LEU A 219 0.34 2.87 8.62
CA LEU A 219 -0.03 3.78 7.53
C LEU A 219 0.37 3.27 6.14
N ILE A 220 1.44 2.45 6.05
CA ILE A 220 1.87 1.81 4.80
C ILE A 220 0.76 0.96 4.17
N VAL A 221 -0.16 0.41 4.95
CA VAL A 221 -1.22 -0.48 4.46
C VAL A 221 -2.12 0.20 3.42
N VAL A 222 -2.31 1.50 3.51
CA VAL A 222 -3.18 2.30 2.62
C VAL A 222 -2.42 3.26 1.71
N GLN A 223 -1.08 3.19 1.68
CA GLN A 223 -0.23 3.98 0.79
C GLN A 223 -0.32 3.49 -0.67
N GLY A 224 0.27 4.23 -1.61
CA GLY A 224 0.36 3.86 -3.03
C GLY A 224 -0.42 4.80 -3.95
N PHE A 225 -1.31 5.63 -3.41
CA PHE A 225 -2.04 6.62 -4.20
C PHE A 225 -1.13 7.72 -4.79
N GLU A 226 0.04 7.96 -4.19
CA GLU A 226 1.03 8.91 -4.68
C GLU A 226 1.62 8.54 -6.04
N THR A 227 1.54 7.26 -6.45
CA THR A 227 1.97 6.80 -7.77
C THR A 227 1.29 7.56 -8.90
N SER A 228 0.05 8.06 -8.68
CA SER A 228 -0.64 8.92 -9.64
C SER A 228 0.15 10.19 -10.01
N ARG A 229 1.01 10.68 -9.12
CA ARG A 229 1.84 11.85 -9.36
C ARG A 229 2.88 11.60 -10.46
N TYR A 230 3.37 10.36 -10.54
CA TYR A 230 4.42 9.96 -11.46
C TYR A 230 3.90 9.47 -12.82
N LEU A 231 2.59 9.59 -13.07
CA LEU A 231 1.98 9.28 -14.36
C LEU A 231 1.84 10.49 -15.30
N GLY A 232 2.61 11.56 -15.05
CA GLY A 232 2.52 12.83 -15.79
C GLY A 232 2.85 12.71 -17.27
N ASP A 233 3.70 11.77 -17.67
CA ASP A 233 4.06 11.51 -19.07
C ASP A 233 2.91 10.83 -19.86
N GLN A 234 1.96 10.19 -19.17
CA GLN A 234 0.89 9.41 -19.78
C GLN A 234 -0.47 10.09 -19.68
N TYR A 235 -0.72 10.86 -18.62
CA TYR A 235 -2.03 11.45 -18.30
C TYR A 235 -1.89 12.89 -17.80
N ASP A 236 -2.80 13.74 -18.22
CA ASP A 236 -2.88 15.12 -17.72
C ASP A 236 -3.23 15.17 -16.22
N GLY A 237 -3.01 16.33 -15.61
CA GLY A 237 -3.24 16.54 -14.17
C GLY A 237 -4.69 16.28 -13.74
N ALA A 238 -5.68 16.67 -14.55
CA ALA A 238 -7.10 16.47 -14.24
C ALA A 238 -7.49 15.00 -14.24
N THR A 239 -6.99 14.24 -15.21
CA THR A 239 -7.16 12.77 -15.29
C THR A 239 -6.51 12.11 -14.08
N ARG A 240 -5.26 12.44 -13.74
CA ARG A 240 -4.54 11.86 -12.59
C ARG A 240 -5.26 12.15 -11.28
N VAL A 241 -5.74 13.35 -11.05
CA VAL A 241 -6.52 13.71 -9.85
C VAL A 241 -7.82 12.91 -9.74
N THR A 242 -8.55 12.79 -10.85
CA THR A 242 -9.82 12.05 -10.88
C THR A 242 -9.63 10.57 -10.64
N THR A 243 -8.64 9.95 -11.28
CA THR A 243 -8.37 8.52 -11.20
C THR A 243 -7.77 8.14 -9.85
N MET A 244 -6.89 8.94 -9.28
CA MET A 244 -6.39 8.81 -7.92
C MET A 244 -7.52 8.84 -6.89
N ARG A 245 -8.45 9.79 -7.01
CA ARG A 245 -9.62 9.85 -6.12
C ARG A 245 -10.48 8.60 -6.22
N ARG A 246 -10.73 8.09 -7.44
CA ARG A 246 -11.46 6.84 -7.65
C ARG A 246 -10.75 5.65 -7.04
N ALA A 247 -9.44 5.55 -7.22
CA ALA A 247 -8.63 4.49 -6.64
C ALA A 247 -8.72 4.47 -5.11
N GLN A 248 -8.58 5.64 -4.46
CA GLN A 248 -8.70 5.77 -3.00
C GLN A 248 -10.09 5.40 -2.48
N LEU A 249 -11.16 5.85 -3.15
CA LEU A 249 -12.53 5.52 -2.73
C LEU A 249 -12.83 4.03 -2.91
N LEU A 250 -12.41 3.44 -4.03
CA LEU A 250 -12.63 2.03 -4.31
C LEU A 250 -11.82 1.14 -3.36
N SER A 251 -10.53 1.43 -3.18
CA SER A 251 -9.70 0.67 -2.24
C SER A 251 -10.21 0.81 -0.81
N GLY A 252 -10.59 2.02 -0.38
CA GLY A 252 -11.15 2.26 0.95
C GLY A 252 -12.44 1.45 1.18
N ALA A 253 -13.34 1.41 0.19
CA ALA A 253 -14.55 0.59 0.28
C ALA A 253 -14.22 -0.91 0.38
N ILE A 254 -13.23 -1.38 -0.40
CA ILE A 254 -12.78 -2.78 -0.34
C ILE A 254 -12.16 -3.11 1.03
N TYR A 255 -11.29 -2.26 1.58
CA TYR A 255 -10.68 -2.46 2.89
C TYR A 255 -11.72 -2.51 4.01
N ILE A 256 -12.66 -1.56 4.04
CA ILE A 256 -13.71 -1.51 5.06
C ILE A 256 -14.63 -2.73 4.93
N ALA A 257 -15.05 -3.08 3.70
CA ALA A 257 -15.88 -4.27 3.47
C ALA A 257 -15.16 -5.55 3.93
N PHE A 258 -13.86 -5.68 3.61
CA PHE A 258 -13.07 -6.84 4.00
C PHE A 258 -12.96 -7.00 5.52
N ILE A 259 -12.66 -5.91 6.22
CA ILE A 259 -12.62 -5.93 7.68
C ILE A 259 -13.99 -6.29 8.27
N ILE A 260 -15.08 -5.70 7.77
CA ILE A 260 -16.44 -5.97 8.28
C ILE A 260 -16.78 -7.46 8.18
N VAL A 261 -16.53 -8.08 7.03
CA VAL A 261 -16.87 -9.49 6.83
C VAL A 261 -15.91 -10.46 7.52
N THR A 262 -14.73 -10.02 7.93
CA THR A 262 -13.76 -10.87 8.65
C THR A 262 -13.84 -10.73 10.15
N VAL A 263 -14.39 -9.63 10.68
CA VAL A 263 -14.54 -9.38 12.15
C VAL A 263 -15.15 -10.56 12.92
N PRO A 264 -16.23 -11.22 12.44
CA PRO A 264 -16.81 -12.38 13.15
C PRO A 264 -15.83 -13.55 13.31
N SER A 265 -14.89 -13.68 12.38
CA SER A 265 -13.90 -14.76 12.38
C SER A 265 -12.64 -14.43 13.20
N LEU A 266 -12.45 -13.19 13.66
CA LEU A 266 -11.26 -12.79 14.42
C LEU A 266 -11.09 -13.57 15.73
N VAL A 267 -12.17 -14.04 16.34
CA VAL A 267 -12.14 -14.89 17.55
C VAL A 267 -11.32 -16.16 17.31
N LEU A 268 -11.16 -16.57 16.06
CA LEU A 268 -10.41 -17.78 15.69
C LEU A 268 -8.89 -17.51 15.53
N LEU A 269 -8.45 -16.25 15.62
CA LEU A 269 -7.02 -15.85 15.51
C LEU A 269 -6.35 -16.19 16.82
N GLY A 270 -6.43 -16.80 17.72
CA GLY A 270 -5.61 -17.03 18.92
C GLY A 270 -4.75 -15.83 19.35
N ASP A 271 -3.87 -16.06 20.32
CA ASP A 271 -3.01 -15.00 20.86
C ASP A 271 -1.77 -14.71 19.97
N ASP A 272 -1.36 -15.64 19.11
CA ASP A 272 -0.22 -15.48 18.21
C ASP A 272 -0.66 -14.90 16.87
N VAL A 273 -0.35 -13.64 16.64
CA VAL A 273 -0.67 -12.94 15.41
C VAL A 273 0.45 -13.08 14.39
N SER A 274 0.17 -13.84 13.34
CA SER A 274 1.03 -13.95 12.16
C SER A 274 0.50 -13.03 11.05
N GLU A 275 1.42 -12.41 10.29
CA GLU A 275 1.08 -11.63 9.09
C GLU A 275 0.33 -12.45 8.03
N THR A 276 0.42 -13.77 8.09
CA THR A 276 -0.23 -14.72 7.18
C THR A 276 -1.51 -15.35 7.75
N ALA A 277 -1.94 -14.98 8.95
CA ALA A 277 -3.08 -15.57 9.66
C ALA A 277 -4.40 -15.56 8.85
N ILE A 278 -4.54 -14.63 7.90
CA ILE A 278 -5.69 -14.58 7.00
C ILE A 278 -5.83 -15.85 6.14
N ILE A 279 -4.73 -16.58 5.86
CA ILE A 279 -4.77 -17.85 5.14
C ILE A 279 -5.51 -18.89 5.98
N ASP A 280 -5.20 -18.98 7.28
CA ASP A 280 -5.82 -19.93 8.17
C ASP A 280 -7.30 -19.59 8.43
N LEU A 281 -7.61 -18.30 8.64
CA LEU A 281 -9.00 -17.83 8.71
C LEU A 281 -9.78 -18.20 7.45
N SER A 282 -9.19 -18.09 6.27
CA SER A 282 -9.88 -18.39 5.02
C SER A 282 -10.24 -19.88 4.85
N ARG A 283 -9.49 -20.78 5.51
CA ARG A 283 -9.80 -22.22 5.51
C ARG A 283 -11.13 -22.55 6.18
N VAL A 284 -11.54 -21.77 7.18
CA VAL A 284 -12.83 -21.94 7.86
C VAL A 284 -13.98 -21.68 6.90
N VAL A 285 -13.80 -20.74 5.98
CA VAL A 285 -14.81 -20.39 4.97
C VAL A 285 -14.85 -21.40 3.83
N SER A 286 -13.68 -21.72 3.27
CA SER A 286 -13.57 -22.62 2.11
C SER A 286 -12.15 -23.10 1.87
N VAL A 287 -12.00 -24.36 1.45
CA VAL A 287 -10.70 -24.95 1.11
C VAL A 287 -10.05 -24.36 -0.15
N VAL A 288 -10.81 -23.64 -0.98
CA VAL A 288 -10.28 -23.02 -2.20
C VAL A 288 -9.74 -21.61 -1.96
N LEU A 289 -10.12 -20.94 -0.88
CA LEU A 289 -9.69 -19.58 -0.58
C LEU A 289 -8.19 -19.47 -0.23
N PRO A 290 -7.59 -20.34 0.59
CA PRO A 290 -6.16 -20.28 0.89
C PRO A 290 -5.26 -20.27 -0.35
N PRO A 291 -5.35 -21.20 -1.30
CA PRO A 291 -4.53 -21.15 -2.51
C PRO A 291 -4.80 -19.93 -3.38
N MET A 292 -6.04 -19.45 -3.45
CA MET A 292 -6.38 -18.22 -4.15
C MET A 292 -5.71 -17.01 -3.49
N LEU A 293 -5.69 -16.93 -2.16
CA LEU A 293 -5.01 -15.88 -1.41
C LEU A 293 -3.50 -15.88 -1.63
N VAL A 294 -2.87 -17.05 -1.62
CA VAL A 294 -1.43 -17.18 -1.89
C VAL A 294 -1.10 -16.65 -3.30
N ILE A 295 -1.91 -17.01 -4.30
CA ILE A 295 -1.71 -16.51 -5.67
C ILE A 295 -1.89 -14.97 -5.71
N ALA A 296 -2.96 -14.46 -5.09
CA ALA A 296 -3.21 -13.01 -5.06
C ALA A 296 -2.08 -12.26 -4.33
N ALA A 297 -1.62 -12.78 -3.19
CA ALA A 297 -0.51 -12.21 -2.44
C ALA A 297 0.78 -12.20 -3.27
N ALA A 298 1.16 -13.35 -3.84
CA ALA A 298 2.39 -13.46 -4.63
C ALA A 298 2.40 -12.49 -5.80
N MET A 299 1.31 -12.42 -6.58
CA MET A 299 1.20 -11.50 -7.71
C MET A 299 1.21 -10.04 -7.26
N SER A 300 0.49 -9.74 -6.18
CA SER A 300 0.38 -8.38 -5.64
C SER A 300 1.71 -7.85 -5.13
N GLN A 301 2.39 -8.64 -4.29
CA GLN A 301 3.63 -8.23 -3.65
C GLN A 301 4.78 -8.13 -4.66
N LEU A 302 4.87 -9.08 -5.61
CA LEU A 302 5.89 -9.03 -6.66
C LEU A 302 5.69 -7.80 -7.55
N SER A 303 4.44 -7.52 -7.97
CA SER A 303 4.12 -6.35 -8.79
C SER A 303 4.48 -5.05 -8.07
N ALA A 304 4.10 -4.89 -6.79
CA ALA A 304 4.43 -3.73 -5.99
C ALA A 304 5.95 -3.55 -5.80
N ALA A 305 6.66 -4.64 -5.50
CA ALA A 305 8.11 -4.61 -5.34
C ALA A 305 8.84 -4.17 -6.62
N VAL A 306 8.38 -4.63 -7.79
CA VAL A 306 8.94 -4.23 -9.08
C VAL A 306 8.65 -2.76 -9.37
N ALA A 307 7.41 -2.31 -9.16
CA ALA A 307 7.02 -0.93 -9.38
C ALA A 307 7.84 0.05 -8.53
N ASP A 308 7.98 -0.23 -7.22
CA ASP A 308 8.76 0.61 -6.31
C ASP A 308 10.27 0.56 -6.64
N THR A 309 10.78 -0.60 -7.09
CA THR A 309 12.18 -0.72 -7.54
C THR A 309 12.44 0.15 -8.78
N VAL A 310 11.53 0.14 -9.77
CA VAL A 310 11.62 0.99 -10.97
C VAL A 310 11.55 2.47 -10.59
N ALA A 311 10.59 2.84 -9.76
CA ALA A 311 10.44 4.21 -9.27
C ALA A 311 11.71 4.69 -8.53
N THR A 312 12.31 3.83 -7.71
CA THR A 312 13.58 4.11 -7.03
C THR A 312 14.72 4.39 -8.03
N GLY A 313 14.80 3.64 -9.11
CA GLY A 313 15.79 3.88 -10.16
C GLY A 313 15.65 5.29 -10.75
N GLY A 314 14.43 5.75 -11.02
CA GLY A 314 14.13 7.09 -11.47
C GLY A 314 14.53 8.15 -10.45
N LEU A 315 14.17 7.96 -9.18
CA LEU A 315 14.53 8.87 -8.09
C LEU A 315 16.04 8.98 -7.88
N VAL A 316 16.78 7.87 -7.93
CA VAL A 316 18.24 7.87 -7.82
C VAL A 316 18.89 8.71 -8.94
N THR A 317 18.40 8.56 -10.16
CA THR A 317 18.89 9.36 -11.31
C THR A 317 18.60 10.85 -11.11
N GLN A 318 17.41 11.19 -10.65
CA GLN A 318 16.97 12.57 -10.43
C GLN A 318 17.76 13.24 -9.28
N VAL A 319 17.90 12.56 -8.14
CA VAL A 319 18.54 13.09 -6.93
C VAL A 319 20.06 13.17 -7.09
N SER A 320 20.70 12.21 -7.79
CA SER A 320 22.15 12.24 -8.03
C SER A 320 22.60 13.44 -8.88
N GLY A 321 21.69 14.02 -9.67
CA GLY A 321 21.90 15.24 -10.44
C GLY A 321 23.14 15.20 -11.34
N SER A 322 23.62 16.39 -11.73
CA SER A 322 24.79 16.53 -12.59
C SER A 322 26.12 16.14 -11.95
N ARG A 323 26.17 16.00 -10.62
CA ARG A 323 27.42 15.78 -9.88
C ARG A 323 27.89 14.33 -9.90
N PHE A 324 26.99 13.36 -9.80
CA PHE A 324 27.33 11.93 -9.73
C PHE A 324 26.77 11.12 -10.89
N GLN A 325 25.71 11.58 -11.57
CA GLN A 325 25.07 10.97 -12.73
C GLN A 325 24.85 9.43 -12.58
N LEU A 326 24.36 9.02 -11.41
CA LEU A 326 24.10 7.60 -11.17
C LEU A 326 23.01 7.09 -12.12
N PRO A 327 23.24 5.97 -12.81
CA PRO A 327 22.20 5.41 -13.68
C PRO A 327 21.07 4.81 -12.83
N ALA A 328 19.84 4.73 -13.37
CA ALA A 328 18.70 4.10 -12.71
C ALA A 328 19.01 2.67 -12.20
N LYS A 329 19.87 1.96 -12.92
CA LYS A 329 20.36 0.61 -12.54
C LYS A 329 21.05 0.57 -11.19
N ALA A 330 21.70 1.66 -10.76
CA ALA A 330 22.31 1.76 -9.44
C ALA A 330 21.23 1.72 -8.33
N GLY A 331 20.05 2.33 -8.58
CA GLY A 331 18.91 2.26 -7.68
C GLY A 331 18.42 0.83 -7.47
N TYR A 332 18.39 0.01 -8.50
CA TYR A 332 17.96 -1.39 -8.40
C TYR A 332 18.89 -2.23 -7.50
N LEU A 333 20.21 -2.03 -7.63
CA LEU A 333 21.17 -2.68 -6.75
C LEU A 333 21.10 -2.18 -5.32
N LEU A 334 20.90 -0.87 -5.12
CA LEU A 334 20.75 -0.27 -3.79
C LEU A 334 19.53 -0.85 -3.06
N VAL A 335 18.37 -0.94 -3.75
CA VAL A 335 17.17 -1.60 -3.19
C VAL A 335 17.48 -3.02 -2.73
N SER A 336 18.17 -3.79 -3.59
CA SER A 336 18.49 -5.18 -3.28
C SER A 336 19.43 -5.30 -2.08
N LEU A 337 20.49 -4.49 -2.01
CA LEU A 337 21.47 -4.55 -0.91
C LEU A 337 20.86 -4.09 0.41
N VAL A 338 20.18 -2.94 0.41
CA VAL A 338 19.50 -2.43 1.60
C VAL A 338 18.41 -3.41 2.05
N GLY A 339 17.64 -3.95 1.11
CA GLY A 339 16.60 -4.93 1.40
C GLY A 339 17.14 -6.19 2.04
N VAL A 340 18.24 -6.76 1.55
CA VAL A 340 18.88 -7.93 2.17
C VAL A 340 19.33 -7.62 3.61
N ILE A 341 19.92 -6.44 3.85
CA ILE A 341 20.29 -6.05 5.21
C ILE A 341 19.07 -6.00 6.11
N LEU A 342 18.00 -5.33 5.69
CA LEU A 342 16.75 -5.21 6.46
C LEU A 342 16.16 -6.61 6.77
N VAL A 343 16.09 -7.50 5.79
CA VAL A 343 15.54 -8.86 5.96
C VAL A 343 16.22 -9.63 7.10
N TRP A 344 17.53 -9.44 7.31
CA TRP A 344 18.31 -10.18 8.31
C TRP A 344 18.50 -9.42 9.63
N THR A 345 18.10 -8.15 9.70
CA THR A 345 18.31 -7.32 10.90
C THR A 345 17.00 -6.89 11.59
N THR A 346 15.85 -7.08 10.93
CA THR A 346 14.54 -6.65 11.44
C THR A 346 13.51 -7.76 11.23
N ASP A 347 12.47 -7.77 12.05
CA ASP A 347 11.28 -8.57 11.79
C ASP A 347 10.30 -7.85 10.83
N ILE A 348 9.24 -8.56 10.41
CA ILE A 348 8.30 -8.03 9.42
C ILE A 348 7.48 -6.84 9.95
N PHE A 349 7.12 -6.84 11.23
CA PHE A 349 6.34 -5.76 11.84
C PHE A 349 7.18 -4.50 12.04
N GLU A 350 8.47 -4.68 12.37
CA GLU A 350 9.45 -3.59 12.38
C GLU A 350 9.61 -2.97 10.99
N ILE A 351 9.68 -3.80 9.94
CA ILE A 351 9.75 -3.31 8.54
C ILE A 351 8.49 -2.51 8.19
N ILE A 352 7.29 -2.97 8.59
CA ILE A 352 6.01 -2.27 8.40
C ILE A 352 6.07 -0.88 9.06
N ALA A 353 6.50 -0.82 10.33
CA ALA A 353 6.59 0.45 11.06
C ALA A 353 7.63 1.40 10.46
N LEU A 354 8.80 0.89 10.07
CA LEU A 354 9.84 1.68 9.41
C LEU A 354 9.35 2.25 8.07
N ALA A 355 8.70 1.43 7.25
CA ALA A 355 8.11 1.89 6.00
C ALA A 355 7.01 2.94 6.24
N SER A 356 6.13 2.71 7.22
CA SER A 356 5.09 3.66 7.60
C SER A 356 5.67 5.01 8.02
N ARG A 357 6.74 5.02 8.81
CA ARG A 357 7.45 6.26 9.19
C ARG A 357 8.03 6.98 7.97
N ALA A 358 8.65 6.24 7.06
CA ALA A 358 9.24 6.82 5.85
C ALA A 358 8.17 7.41 4.92
N PHE A 359 7.05 6.71 4.70
CA PHE A 359 5.92 7.24 3.94
C PHE A 359 5.24 8.40 4.66
N ALA A 360 5.09 8.36 6.00
CA ALA A 360 4.56 9.48 6.78
C ALA A 360 5.42 10.74 6.61
N LEU A 361 6.75 10.60 6.58
CA LEU A 361 7.66 11.72 6.32
C LEU A 361 7.47 12.29 4.91
N TYR A 362 7.39 11.42 3.89
CA TYR A 362 7.08 11.85 2.53
C TYR A 362 5.77 12.63 2.46
N TYR A 363 4.70 12.08 3.03
CA TYR A 363 3.38 12.72 3.02
C TYR A 363 3.36 14.02 3.84
N ALA A 364 4.07 14.08 4.96
CA ALA A 364 4.21 15.30 5.75
C ALA A 364 4.83 16.44 4.91
N LEU A 365 5.90 16.12 4.18
CA LEU A 365 6.58 17.07 3.29
C LEU A 365 5.71 17.46 2.09
N GLN A 366 4.92 16.52 1.54
CA GLN A 366 3.97 16.82 0.48
C GLN A 366 2.84 17.75 0.96
N CYS A 367 2.31 17.52 2.16
CA CYS A 367 1.32 18.41 2.79
C CYS A 367 1.93 19.79 3.11
N LEU A 368 3.20 19.84 3.54
CA LEU A 368 3.92 21.10 3.73
C LEU A 368 4.06 21.88 2.41
N GLY A 369 4.45 21.19 1.33
CA GLY A 369 4.52 21.79 -0.01
C GLY A 369 3.15 22.31 -0.47
N ALA A 370 2.08 21.55 -0.29
CA ALA A 370 0.71 21.98 -0.56
C ALA A 370 0.31 23.23 0.25
N THR A 371 0.69 23.27 1.54
CA THR A 371 0.46 24.45 2.40
C THR A 371 1.16 25.68 1.86
N MET A 372 2.44 25.55 1.48
CA MET A 372 3.22 26.66 0.95
C MET A 372 2.66 27.20 -0.36
N VAL A 373 2.27 26.31 -1.28
CA VAL A 373 1.65 26.70 -2.56
C VAL A 373 0.29 27.36 -2.32
N ALA A 374 -0.56 26.78 -1.46
CA ALA A 374 -1.86 27.36 -1.12
C ALA A 374 -1.71 28.72 -0.44
N TRP A 375 -0.66 28.92 0.34
CA TRP A 375 -0.36 30.22 0.97
C TRP A 375 0.06 31.28 -0.05
N GLN A 376 0.77 30.90 -1.10
CA GLN A 376 1.27 31.81 -2.13
C GLN A 376 0.21 32.20 -3.18
N GLN A 377 -0.94 31.48 -3.23
CA GLN A 377 -2.03 31.86 -4.13
C GLN A 377 -2.50 33.29 -3.85
N GLN A 378 -2.89 34.01 -4.91
CA GLN A 378 -3.40 35.37 -4.77
C GLN A 378 -4.54 35.42 -3.74
N LYS A 379 -4.66 36.54 -3.01
CA LYS A 379 -5.63 36.69 -1.91
C LYS A 379 -7.05 36.29 -2.29
N ASP A 380 -7.48 36.60 -3.52
CA ASP A 380 -8.83 36.32 -4.03
C ASP A 380 -9.05 34.83 -4.37
N ALA A 381 -7.97 34.07 -4.66
CA ALA A 381 -8.01 32.64 -4.96
C ALA A 381 -7.64 31.77 -3.74
N ARG A 382 -7.15 32.38 -2.67
CA ARG A 382 -6.67 31.69 -1.47
C ARG A 382 -7.83 31.13 -0.66
N ASN A 383 -7.89 29.79 -0.55
CA ASN A 383 -8.81 29.12 0.34
C ASN A 383 -8.13 28.86 1.70
N PRO A 384 -8.54 29.57 2.80
CA PRO A 384 -7.93 29.42 4.10
C PRO A 384 -8.06 27.99 4.67
N TRP A 385 -9.11 27.26 4.29
CA TRP A 385 -9.29 25.86 4.70
C TRP A 385 -8.27 24.92 4.09
N HIS A 386 -7.80 25.17 2.87
CA HIS A 386 -6.71 24.39 2.26
C HIS A 386 -5.41 24.61 3.04
N VAL A 387 -5.09 25.86 3.35
CA VAL A 387 -3.87 26.18 4.11
C VAL A 387 -3.89 25.54 5.49
N ALA A 388 -4.98 25.76 6.24
CA ALA A 388 -5.09 25.20 7.60
C ALA A 388 -5.14 23.66 7.60
N GLY A 389 -5.91 23.06 6.67
CA GLY A 389 -6.05 21.61 6.57
C GLY A 389 -4.75 20.91 6.19
N PHE A 390 -4.02 21.43 5.18
CA PHE A 390 -2.74 20.83 4.77
C PHE A 390 -1.65 21.06 5.82
N ALA A 391 -1.64 22.22 6.51
CA ALA A 391 -0.71 22.47 7.62
C ALA A 391 -0.97 21.52 8.81
N LEU A 392 -2.24 21.30 9.18
CA LEU A 392 -2.62 20.35 10.20
C LEU A 392 -2.21 18.91 9.83
N LEU A 393 -2.50 18.48 8.60
CA LEU A 393 -2.09 17.15 8.11
C LEU A 393 -0.58 16.99 8.14
N SER A 394 0.17 18.01 7.71
CA SER A 394 1.63 17.98 7.77
C SER A 394 2.12 17.79 9.21
N ALA A 395 1.59 18.57 10.16
CA ALA A 395 1.97 18.47 11.56
C ALA A 395 1.63 17.10 12.16
N LEU A 396 0.42 16.58 11.91
CA LEU A 396 0.00 15.24 12.38
C LEU A 396 0.90 14.14 11.80
N LEU A 397 1.28 14.23 10.55
CA LEU A 397 2.16 13.25 9.91
C LEU A 397 3.60 13.34 10.43
N PHE A 398 4.13 14.52 10.73
CA PHE A 398 5.42 14.64 11.42
C PHE A 398 5.39 14.02 12.81
N VAL A 399 4.28 14.17 13.54
CA VAL A 399 4.09 13.45 14.81
C VAL A 399 4.07 11.96 14.58
N ALA A 400 3.33 11.46 13.58
CA ALA A 400 3.25 10.04 13.25
C ALA A 400 4.64 9.43 12.94
N VAL A 401 5.54 10.15 12.26
CA VAL A 401 6.93 9.70 12.02
C VAL A 401 7.64 9.34 13.32
N VAL A 402 7.40 10.13 14.40
CA VAL A 402 8.09 9.96 15.68
C VAL A 402 7.44 8.88 16.54
N ILE A 403 6.09 8.86 16.58
CA ILE A 403 5.35 8.03 17.55
C ILE A 403 5.02 6.63 17.05
N ALA A 404 5.08 6.38 15.74
CA ALA A 404 4.75 5.07 15.14
C ALA A 404 5.55 3.93 15.79
N ILE A 405 4.88 2.83 16.09
CA ILE A 405 5.47 1.61 16.64
C ILE A 405 5.11 0.40 15.78
N PRO A 406 5.91 -0.68 15.80
CA PRO A 406 5.50 -1.94 15.21
C PRO A 406 4.26 -2.50 15.94
N ALA A 407 3.56 -3.42 15.28
CA ALA A 407 2.56 -4.27 15.90
C ALA A 407 3.29 -5.46 16.53
N ASP A 408 3.23 -5.53 17.84
CA ASP A 408 3.83 -6.64 18.63
C ASP A 408 2.84 -7.80 18.70
#